data_031d364a41545b17da8fc9cbde058c5b
#
_entry.id   031d364a41545b17da8fc9cbde058c5b
#
_cell.length_a   1.000
_cell.length_b   1.000
_cell.length_c   1.000
_cell.angle_alpha   90.00
_cell.angle_beta   90.00
_cell.angle_gamma   90.00
#
_symmetry.space_group_name_H-M   'P 1'
#
loop_
_entity.id
_entity.type
_entity.pdbx_description
1 polymer ?
#
loop_
_entity_poly.entity_id
_entity_poly.type
_entity_poly.pdbx_seq_one_letter_code
_entity_poly.pdbx_strand_id
1 'polypeptide(L)'
;MTFSAIVLAGGRAVRLGGADKASVEHRGRTLLEHALEALADAAEVVVVGDPVPTTRPVSFVRESPAYGGPVAALLTGRDALRDTPGTLGVLAVDMPLVTASTFRRLVAAAAGHDGAFLTDADGRRQLAGVLQVERLDAVRPGAEAQHGMALRALLADLDLALVAPIGAEGHDIDSWADLREL
;
A
#
# COMPACT_ATOMS: atom_id res chain seq x y z
N MET A 1 -12.65 -8.68 11.58
CA MET A 1 -11.61 -9.49 10.94
C MET A 1 -10.29 -8.75 11.14
N THR A 2 -9.30 -9.36 11.76
CA THR A 2 -8.01 -8.70 12.05
C THR A 2 -7.09 -8.89 10.84
N PHE A 3 -6.42 -7.84 10.39
CA PHE A 3 -5.40 -7.88 9.35
C PHE A 3 -4.19 -7.04 9.77
N SER A 4 -3.02 -7.35 9.25
CA SER A 4 -1.83 -6.49 9.34
C SER A 4 -1.64 -5.75 8.02
N ALA A 5 -0.94 -4.62 8.02
CA ALA A 5 -0.83 -3.81 6.82
C ALA A 5 0.58 -3.31 6.55
N ILE A 6 0.84 -3.04 5.27
CA ILE A 6 2.06 -2.43 4.77
C ILE A 6 1.70 -1.13 4.06
N VAL A 7 2.36 -0.04 4.45
CA VAL A 7 2.33 1.22 3.70
C VAL A 7 3.60 1.31 2.86
N LEU A 8 3.44 1.44 1.55
CA LEU A 8 4.54 1.68 0.63
C LEU A 8 4.77 3.18 0.50
N ALA A 9 5.75 3.69 1.25
CA ALA A 9 6.09 5.12 1.31
C ALA A 9 7.37 5.45 0.57
N GLY A 10 8.09 4.43 0.07
CA GLY A 10 9.31 4.59 -0.72
C GLY A 10 9.01 4.99 -2.16
N GLY A 11 9.98 5.66 -2.79
CA GLY A 11 9.94 6.06 -4.18
C GLY A 11 10.62 7.41 -4.39
N ARG A 12 11.21 7.62 -5.57
CA ARG A 12 11.77 8.92 -5.93
C ARG A 12 10.65 9.85 -6.34
N ALA A 13 10.22 10.73 -5.43
CA ALA A 13 9.23 11.78 -5.70
C ALA A 13 9.85 12.90 -6.58
N VAL A 14 10.37 12.56 -7.75
CA VAL A 14 11.06 13.49 -8.65
C VAL A 14 10.15 14.66 -9.04
N ARG A 15 8.86 14.40 -9.25
CA ARG A 15 7.86 15.41 -9.61
C ARG A 15 7.38 16.28 -8.42
N LEU A 16 7.69 15.87 -7.20
CA LEU A 16 7.46 16.64 -5.97
C LEU A 16 8.74 17.34 -5.48
N GLY A 17 9.73 17.55 -6.37
CA GLY A 17 10.97 18.23 -6.04
C GLY A 17 11.90 17.43 -5.14
N GLY A 18 11.78 16.10 -5.10
CA GLY A 18 12.59 15.23 -4.25
C GLY A 18 12.10 15.17 -2.79
N ALA A 19 10.94 15.76 -2.48
CA ALA A 19 10.33 15.64 -1.16
C ALA A 19 9.99 14.17 -0.85
N ASP A 20 10.13 13.79 0.42
CA ASP A 20 9.61 12.50 0.89
C ASP A 20 8.07 12.53 0.82
N LYS A 21 7.48 11.67 -0.02
CA LYS A 21 6.01 11.59 -0.19
C LYS A 21 5.28 11.41 1.15
N ALA A 22 5.85 10.66 2.08
CA ALA A 22 5.24 10.40 3.37
C ALA A 22 5.03 11.68 4.20
N SER A 23 5.93 12.66 4.04
CA SER A 23 5.93 13.94 4.76
C SER A 23 5.13 15.04 4.05
N VAL A 24 4.67 14.82 2.81
CA VAL A 24 3.86 15.81 2.08
C VAL A 24 2.53 16.00 2.81
N GLU A 25 2.14 17.26 3.00
CA GLU A 25 0.89 17.61 3.69
C GLU A 25 -0.27 17.79 2.70
N HIS A 26 -1.40 17.20 3.05
CA HIS A 26 -2.71 17.43 2.44
C HIS A 26 -3.74 17.71 3.54
N ARG A 27 -4.45 18.85 3.44
CA ARG A 27 -5.47 19.28 4.43
C ARG A 27 -4.95 19.26 5.88
N GLY A 28 -3.70 19.72 6.09
CA GLY A 28 -3.10 19.87 7.42
C GLY A 28 -2.61 18.56 8.06
N ARG A 29 -2.51 17.46 7.29
CA ARG A 29 -2.00 16.16 7.74
C ARG A 29 -1.07 15.59 6.67
N THR A 30 -0.07 14.84 7.09
CA THR A 30 0.83 14.18 6.15
C THR A 30 0.12 13.07 5.37
N LEU A 31 0.61 12.75 4.17
CA LEU A 31 0.09 11.62 3.40
C LEU A 31 0.20 10.30 4.19
N LEU A 32 1.27 10.14 4.98
CA LEU A 32 1.40 8.99 5.86
C LEU A 32 0.31 8.95 6.93
N GLU A 33 -0.05 10.08 7.55
CA GLU A 33 -1.15 10.12 8.53
C GLU A 33 -2.49 9.76 7.92
N HIS A 34 -2.78 10.18 6.67
CA HIS A 34 -3.96 9.74 5.93
C HIS A 34 -3.94 8.21 5.71
N ALA A 35 -2.81 7.65 5.28
CA ALA A 35 -2.67 6.21 5.10
C ALA A 35 -2.87 5.43 6.41
N LEU A 36 -2.33 5.93 7.53
CA LEU A 36 -2.48 5.31 8.85
C LEU A 36 -3.93 5.36 9.35
N GLU A 37 -4.66 6.43 9.04
CA GLU A 37 -6.09 6.52 9.35
C GLU A 37 -6.92 5.53 8.51
N ALA A 38 -6.61 5.39 7.22
CA ALA A 38 -7.24 4.38 6.36
C ALA A 38 -7.04 2.95 6.89
N LEU A 39 -5.93 2.71 7.56
CA LEU A 39 -5.55 1.42 8.15
C LEU A 39 -5.87 1.33 9.66
N ALA A 40 -6.83 2.12 10.17
CA ALA A 40 -7.16 2.17 11.59
C ALA A 40 -7.55 0.79 12.18
N ASP A 41 -8.15 -0.07 11.37
CA ASP A 41 -8.58 -1.42 11.77
C ASP A 41 -7.43 -2.47 11.70
N ALA A 42 -6.23 -2.11 11.21
CA ALA A 42 -5.08 -3.01 11.16
C ALA A 42 -4.46 -3.19 12.55
N ALA A 43 -4.14 -4.43 12.93
CA ALA A 43 -3.51 -4.76 14.20
C ALA A 43 -2.05 -4.28 14.27
N GLU A 44 -1.35 -4.39 13.16
CA GLU A 44 0.05 -3.95 13.01
C GLU A 44 0.19 -3.23 11.67
N VAL A 45 1.01 -2.17 11.64
CA VAL A 45 1.36 -1.47 10.40
C VAL A 45 2.88 -1.36 10.29
N VAL A 46 3.40 -1.80 9.15
CA VAL A 46 4.80 -1.59 8.74
C VAL A 46 4.83 -0.56 7.62
N VAL A 47 5.67 0.44 7.74
CA VAL A 47 5.92 1.46 6.72
C VAL A 47 7.25 1.16 6.04
N VAL A 48 7.21 0.97 4.72
CA VAL A 48 8.42 0.79 3.92
C VAL A 48 8.83 2.13 3.34
N GLY A 49 9.81 2.76 3.97
CA GLY A 49 10.28 4.11 3.64
C GLY A 49 11.12 4.72 4.75
N ASP A 50 11.42 6.01 4.62
CA ASP A 50 12.13 6.75 5.64
C ASP A 50 11.27 7.00 6.88
N PRO A 51 11.84 6.93 8.09
CA PRO A 51 11.13 7.29 9.30
C PRO A 51 10.68 8.76 9.29
N VAL A 52 9.41 8.97 9.52
CA VAL A 52 8.81 10.29 9.74
C VAL A 52 7.97 10.26 11.04
N PRO A 53 7.74 11.40 11.70
CA PRO A 53 6.88 11.45 12.88
C PRO A 53 5.47 10.92 12.57
N THR A 54 4.92 10.12 13.47
CA THR A 54 3.56 9.58 13.37
C THR A 54 2.84 9.66 14.71
N THR A 55 1.53 9.84 14.68
CA THR A 55 0.67 9.85 15.88
C THR A 55 0.34 8.44 16.38
N ARG A 56 0.49 7.42 15.52
CA ARG A 56 0.28 6.01 15.82
C ARG A 56 1.62 5.27 15.81
N PRO A 57 1.86 4.32 16.75
CA PRO A 57 3.04 3.45 16.68
C PRO A 57 3.05 2.62 15.40
N VAL A 58 4.16 2.67 14.66
CA VAL A 58 4.41 1.88 13.45
C VAL A 58 5.87 1.45 13.40
N SER A 59 6.16 0.39 12.67
CA SER A 59 7.54 -0.03 12.38
C SER A 59 7.96 0.52 11.02
N PHE A 60 9.15 1.14 10.94
CA PHE A 60 9.73 1.57 9.67
C PHE A 60 10.80 0.59 9.23
N VAL A 61 10.79 0.24 7.95
CA VAL A 61 11.79 -0.60 7.31
C VAL A 61 12.16 -0.03 5.94
N ARG A 62 13.31 -0.45 5.41
CA ARG A 62 13.73 -0.16 4.04
C ARG A 62 14.16 -1.44 3.35
N GLU A 63 13.86 -1.52 2.07
CA GLU A 63 14.39 -2.59 1.23
C GLU A 63 15.91 -2.49 1.09
N SER A 64 16.57 -3.64 0.98
CA SER A 64 18.00 -3.74 0.70
C SER A 64 18.23 -4.70 -0.46
N PRO A 65 18.81 -4.21 -1.58
CA PRO A 65 19.24 -2.83 -1.84
C PRO A 65 18.08 -1.84 -1.95
N ALA A 66 18.34 -0.57 -1.60
CA ALA A 66 17.35 0.49 -1.69
C ALA A 66 16.85 0.66 -3.14
N TYR A 67 15.60 1.12 -3.29
CA TYR A 67 14.94 1.32 -4.59
C TYR A 67 14.76 0.02 -5.40
N GLY A 68 14.57 -1.09 -4.71
CA GLY A 68 14.31 -2.40 -5.32
C GLY A 68 12.97 -2.51 -6.07
N GLY A 69 12.13 -1.48 -6.00
CA GLY A 69 10.82 -1.44 -6.65
C GLY A 69 9.67 -1.96 -5.76
N PRO A 70 8.44 -1.92 -6.27
CA PRO A 70 7.25 -2.16 -5.44
C PRO A 70 7.16 -3.60 -4.89
N VAL A 71 7.68 -4.58 -5.60
CA VAL A 71 7.70 -5.98 -5.12
C VAL A 71 8.71 -6.15 -3.98
N ALA A 72 9.93 -5.62 -4.13
CA ALA A 72 10.95 -5.67 -3.07
C ALA A 72 10.45 -4.95 -1.82
N ALA A 73 9.82 -3.78 -1.98
CA ALA A 73 9.24 -3.03 -0.88
C ALA A 73 8.11 -3.82 -0.17
N LEU A 74 7.16 -4.37 -0.93
CA LEU A 74 6.07 -5.18 -0.38
C LEU A 74 6.59 -6.36 0.43
N LEU A 75 7.53 -7.13 -0.13
CA LEU A 75 8.06 -8.33 0.53
C LEU A 75 8.95 -7.99 1.73
N THR A 76 9.71 -6.87 1.68
CA THR A 76 10.43 -6.35 2.84
C THR A 76 9.47 -6.00 3.98
N GLY A 77 8.38 -5.30 3.67
CA GLY A 77 7.33 -5.00 4.65
C GLY A 77 6.68 -6.26 5.22
N ARG A 78 6.40 -7.25 4.35
CA ARG A 78 5.85 -8.55 4.76
C ARG A 78 6.76 -9.29 5.75
N ASP A 79 8.06 -9.27 5.52
CA ASP A 79 9.04 -9.94 6.39
C ASP A 79 9.24 -9.22 7.73
N ALA A 80 8.93 -7.95 7.81
CA ALA A 80 9.04 -7.14 9.02
C ALA A 80 7.81 -7.24 9.95
N LEU A 81 6.69 -7.74 9.45
CA LEU A 81 5.50 -7.98 10.27
C LEU A 81 5.76 -9.10 11.28
N ARG A 82 5.42 -8.84 12.54
CA ARG A 82 5.60 -9.79 13.66
C ARG A 82 4.50 -10.82 13.70
N ASP A 83 3.27 -10.37 13.40
CA ASP A 83 2.10 -11.22 13.34
C ASP A 83 1.39 -11.02 12.00
N THR A 84 1.08 -12.11 11.34
CA THR A 84 0.43 -12.11 10.02
C THR A 84 -0.87 -12.91 10.08
N PRO A 85 -1.95 -12.27 10.53
CA PRO A 85 -3.26 -12.92 10.52
C PRO A 85 -3.71 -13.08 9.07
N GLY A 86 -3.58 -14.22 8.48
CA GLY A 86 -4.12 -14.63 7.17
C GLY A 86 -4.28 -13.57 6.06
N THR A 87 -4.61 -12.33 6.42
CA THR A 87 -4.89 -11.21 5.49
C THR A 87 -3.90 -10.06 5.70
N LEU A 88 -3.35 -9.54 4.61
CA LEU A 88 -2.40 -8.44 4.54
C LEU A 88 -3.01 -7.27 3.75
N GLY A 89 -3.12 -6.10 4.39
CA GLY A 89 -3.43 -4.84 3.72
C GLY A 89 -2.19 -4.25 3.06
N VAL A 90 -2.35 -3.67 1.88
CA VAL A 90 -1.30 -2.95 1.16
C VAL A 90 -1.84 -1.60 0.72
N LEU A 91 -1.11 -0.53 0.99
CA LEU A 91 -1.50 0.84 0.63
C LEU A 91 -0.28 1.65 0.18
N ALA A 92 -0.37 2.28 -0.97
CA ALA A 92 0.58 3.32 -1.36
C ALA A 92 0.28 4.61 -0.62
N VAL A 93 1.32 5.29 -0.14
CA VAL A 93 1.20 6.49 0.70
C VAL A 93 0.56 7.67 -0.03
N ASP A 94 0.59 7.66 -1.37
CA ASP A 94 0.08 8.72 -2.24
C ASP A 94 -1.42 8.63 -2.56
N MET A 95 -2.18 7.79 -1.85
CA MET A 95 -3.62 7.62 -2.00
C MET A 95 -4.39 8.18 -0.78
N PRO A 96 -4.40 9.50 -0.54
CA PRO A 96 -4.91 10.10 0.70
C PRO A 96 -6.43 10.04 0.86
N LEU A 97 -7.17 9.70 -0.19
CA LEU A 97 -8.62 9.59 -0.16
C LEU A 97 -9.13 8.17 0.14
N VAL A 98 -8.23 7.20 0.23
CA VAL A 98 -8.55 5.86 0.76
C VAL A 98 -8.90 5.98 2.25
N THR A 99 -9.90 5.25 2.69
CA THR A 99 -10.42 5.31 4.06
C THR A 99 -10.51 3.92 4.70
N ALA A 100 -10.77 3.86 6.00
CA ALA A 100 -11.04 2.59 6.68
C ALA A 100 -12.27 1.87 6.09
N SER A 101 -13.27 2.61 5.59
CA SER A 101 -14.41 2.02 4.86
C SER A 101 -13.99 1.34 3.57
N THR A 102 -13.01 1.91 2.85
CA THR A 102 -12.43 1.30 1.66
C THR A 102 -11.80 -0.06 2.00
N PHE A 103 -10.99 -0.12 3.06
CA PHE A 103 -10.38 -1.38 3.50
C PHE A 103 -11.40 -2.42 3.96
N ARG A 104 -12.48 -2.02 4.64
CA ARG A 104 -13.57 -2.95 4.99
C ARG A 104 -14.23 -3.55 3.76
N ARG A 105 -14.45 -2.77 2.70
CA ARG A 105 -14.97 -3.27 1.41
C ARG A 105 -14.00 -4.21 0.73
N LEU A 106 -12.71 -3.89 0.72
CA LEU A 106 -11.65 -4.75 0.15
C LEU A 106 -11.58 -6.09 0.88
N VAL A 107 -11.59 -6.08 2.23
CA VAL A 107 -11.60 -7.31 3.04
C VAL A 107 -12.86 -8.16 2.75
N ALA A 108 -14.01 -7.53 2.60
CA ALA A 108 -15.24 -8.25 2.26
C ALA A 108 -15.20 -8.84 0.85
N ALA A 109 -14.66 -8.09 -0.12
CA ALA A 109 -14.55 -8.53 -1.52
C ALA A 109 -13.50 -9.64 -1.72
N ALA A 110 -12.49 -9.73 -0.84
CA ALA A 110 -11.49 -10.78 -0.89
C ALA A 110 -12.01 -12.17 -0.46
N ALA A 111 -13.25 -12.26 0.02
CA ALA A 111 -13.83 -13.54 0.41
C ALA A 111 -13.98 -14.48 -0.80
N GLY A 112 -13.30 -15.63 -0.76
CA GLY A 112 -13.27 -16.59 -1.86
C GLY A 112 -12.24 -16.30 -2.96
N HIS A 113 -11.44 -15.23 -2.81
CA HIS A 113 -10.35 -14.83 -3.71
C HIS A 113 -9.00 -14.83 -3.01
N ASP A 114 -7.92 -14.76 -3.75
CA ASP A 114 -6.56 -14.61 -3.22
C ASP A 114 -6.28 -13.21 -2.68
N GLY A 115 -7.18 -12.27 -2.97
CA GLY A 115 -7.15 -10.89 -2.50
C GLY A 115 -8.17 -9.99 -3.20
N ALA A 116 -8.13 -8.70 -2.89
CA ALA A 116 -8.95 -7.68 -3.55
C ALA A 116 -8.18 -6.38 -3.68
N PHE A 117 -8.35 -5.66 -4.78
CA PHE A 117 -7.71 -4.37 -5.03
C PHE A 117 -8.71 -3.32 -5.50
N LEU A 118 -8.49 -2.09 -5.06
CA LEU A 118 -9.20 -0.92 -5.57
C LEU A 118 -8.83 -0.69 -7.04
N THR A 119 -9.78 -0.22 -7.83
CA THR A 119 -9.50 0.31 -9.16
C THR A 119 -9.62 1.84 -9.19
N ASP A 120 -9.08 2.46 -10.23
CA ASP A 120 -9.43 3.84 -10.58
C ASP A 120 -10.75 3.87 -11.38
N ALA A 121 -11.14 5.06 -11.84
CA ALA A 121 -12.34 5.27 -12.62
C ALA A 121 -12.30 4.55 -13.99
N ASP A 122 -11.11 4.27 -14.51
CA ASP A 122 -10.89 3.55 -15.78
C ASP A 122 -10.81 2.03 -15.58
N GLY A 123 -10.97 1.55 -14.35
CA GLY A 123 -10.87 0.13 -13.98
C GLY A 123 -9.46 -0.41 -13.86
N ARG A 124 -8.43 0.46 -13.82
CA ARG A 124 -7.04 0.05 -13.60
C ARG A 124 -6.81 -0.18 -12.11
N ARG A 125 -6.16 -1.28 -11.77
CA ARG A 125 -5.83 -1.64 -10.39
C ARG A 125 -4.89 -0.60 -9.77
N GLN A 126 -5.29 -0.10 -8.61
CA GLN A 126 -4.56 0.83 -7.78
C GLN A 126 -3.79 0.09 -6.67
N LEU A 127 -2.83 0.77 -6.04
CA LEU A 127 -2.03 0.19 -4.96
C LEU A 127 -2.69 0.41 -3.58
N ALA A 128 -3.96 0.04 -3.51
CA ALA A 128 -4.74 -0.09 -2.30
C ALA A 128 -5.49 -1.42 -2.37
N GLY A 129 -5.14 -2.37 -1.49
CA GLY A 129 -5.70 -3.71 -1.58
C GLY A 129 -5.45 -4.56 -0.35
N VAL A 130 -5.98 -5.76 -0.41
CA VAL A 130 -5.72 -6.82 0.56
C VAL A 130 -5.33 -8.11 -0.17
N LEU A 131 -4.46 -8.90 0.45
CA LEU A 131 -3.96 -10.18 -0.07
C LEU A 131 -4.06 -11.24 1.01
N GLN A 132 -4.33 -12.48 0.62
CA GLN A 132 -4.12 -13.63 1.49
C GLN A 132 -2.62 -13.87 1.60
N VAL A 133 -2.10 -13.90 2.83
CA VAL A 133 -0.66 -14.01 3.11
C VAL A 133 -0.08 -15.29 2.50
N GLU A 134 -0.76 -16.41 2.68
CA GLU A 134 -0.34 -17.69 2.12
C GLU A 134 -0.20 -17.65 0.59
N ARG A 135 -1.12 -16.94 -0.07
CA ARG A 135 -1.12 -16.82 -1.54
C ARG A 135 0.01 -15.89 -2.03
N LEU A 136 0.25 -14.79 -1.30
CA LEU A 136 1.39 -13.92 -1.57
C LEU A 136 2.72 -14.67 -1.39
N ASP A 137 2.86 -15.42 -0.30
CA ASP A 137 4.06 -16.20 -0.01
C ASP A 137 4.27 -17.31 -1.06
N ALA A 138 3.20 -17.92 -1.60
CA ALA A 138 3.28 -18.97 -2.63
C ALA A 138 3.80 -18.44 -3.99
N VAL A 139 3.52 -17.18 -4.33
CA VAL A 139 4.00 -16.57 -5.60
C VAL A 139 5.28 -15.75 -5.41
N ARG A 140 5.86 -15.77 -4.21
CA ARG A 140 7.05 -14.99 -3.86
C ARG A 140 8.25 -15.42 -4.71
N PRO A 141 8.87 -14.51 -5.49
CA PRO A 141 10.06 -14.82 -6.26
C PRO A 141 11.31 -14.89 -5.39
N GLY A 142 12.36 -15.54 -5.87
CA GLY A 142 13.68 -15.49 -5.22
C GLY A 142 14.21 -14.06 -5.08
N ALA A 143 15.08 -13.83 -4.11
CA ALA A 143 15.53 -12.49 -3.71
C ALA A 143 16.04 -11.63 -4.89
N GLU A 144 16.82 -12.23 -5.80
CA GLU A 144 17.36 -11.53 -6.96
C GLU A 144 16.26 -11.07 -7.94
N ALA A 145 15.22 -11.89 -8.12
CA ALA A 145 14.12 -11.59 -9.03
C ALA A 145 13.12 -10.55 -8.49
N GLN A 146 13.16 -10.26 -7.18
CA GLN A 146 12.30 -9.22 -6.57
C GLN A 146 12.71 -7.82 -7.02
N HIS A 147 14.01 -7.60 -7.30
CA HIS A 147 14.53 -6.28 -7.64
C HIS A 147 14.06 -5.84 -9.04
N GLY A 148 13.42 -4.68 -9.10
CA GLY A 148 12.86 -4.13 -10.33
C GLY A 148 11.59 -4.82 -10.85
N MET A 149 11.09 -5.83 -10.14
CA MET A 149 9.87 -6.53 -10.53
C MET A 149 8.65 -5.61 -10.34
N ALA A 150 7.81 -5.56 -11.36
CA ALA A 150 6.55 -4.83 -11.29
C ALA A 150 5.52 -5.61 -10.47
N LEU A 151 4.75 -4.93 -9.62
CA LEU A 151 3.72 -5.57 -8.79
C LEU A 151 2.70 -6.36 -9.64
N ARG A 152 2.33 -5.85 -10.82
CA ARG A 152 1.43 -6.55 -11.75
C ARG A 152 1.95 -7.95 -12.14
N ALA A 153 3.28 -8.12 -12.23
CA ALA A 153 3.89 -9.40 -12.57
C ALA A 153 3.83 -10.36 -11.38
N LEU A 154 4.10 -9.89 -10.16
CA LEU A 154 3.94 -10.71 -8.94
C LEU A 154 2.52 -11.22 -8.76
N LEU A 155 1.53 -10.38 -9.07
CA LEU A 155 0.11 -10.66 -8.82
C LEU A 155 -0.61 -11.28 -10.03
N ALA A 156 0.12 -11.63 -11.10
CA ALA A 156 -0.49 -12.08 -12.37
C ALA A 156 -1.28 -13.39 -12.24
N ASP A 157 -0.80 -14.30 -11.42
CA ASP A 157 -1.37 -15.65 -11.24
C ASP A 157 -2.34 -15.72 -10.04
N LEU A 158 -2.61 -14.61 -9.36
CA LEU A 158 -3.55 -14.56 -8.25
C LEU A 158 -4.97 -14.23 -8.73
N ASP A 159 -5.95 -14.92 -8.17
CA ASP A 159 -7.36 -14.60 -8.33
C ASP A 159 -7.74 -13.39 -7.44
N LEU A 160 -7.83 -12.21 -8.05
CA LEU A 160 -8.04 -10.96 -7.34
C LEU A 160 -9.39 -10.34 -7.69
N ALA A 161 -10.22 -10.08 -6.67
CA ALA A 161 -11.41 -9.27 -6.84
C ALA A 161 -11.05 -7.80 -7.12
N LEU A 162 -11.72 -7.18 -8.08
CA LEU A 162 -11.55 -5.75 -8.38
C LEU A 162 -12.72 -4.97 -7.79
N VAL A 163 -12.42 -3.96 -6.98
CA VAL A 163 -13.40 -3.14 -6.25
C VAL A 163 -13.42 -1.74 -6.86
N ALA A 164 -14.57 -1.34 -7.36
CA ALA A 164 -14.75 0.01 -7.91
C ALA A 164 -14.60 1.09 -6.83
N PRO A 165 -14.02 2.25 -7.16
CA PRO A 165 -13.88 3.35 -6.23
C PRO A 165 -15.23 3.98 -5.89
N ILE A 166 -15.35 4.53 -4.69
CA ILE A 166 -16.45 5.43 -4.31
C ILE A 166 -15.89 6.86 -4.31
N GLY A 167 -16.42 7.71 -5.19
CA GLY A 167 -15.86 9.04 -5.38
C GLY A 167 -14.43 9.01 -5.93
N ALA A 168 -13.54 9.79 -5.35
CA ALA A 168 -12.16 9.94 -5.81
C ALA A 168 -11.13 9.08 -5.04
N GLU A 169 -11.56 8.07 -4.27
CA GLU A 169 -10.65 7.27 -3.44
C GLU A 169 -9.58 6.49 -4.23
N GLY A 170 -9.78 6.28 -5.52
CA GLY A 170 -8.81 5.67 -6.44
C GLY A 170 -7.76 6.65 -7.00
N HIS A 171 -7.81 7.94 -6.64
CA HIS A 171 -6.84 8.94 -7.08
C HIS A 171 -5.55 8.86 -6.27
N ASP A 172 -4.42 8.89 -6.97
CA ASP A 172 -3.08 9.03 -6.41
C ASP A 172 -2.53 10.45 -6.62
N ILE A 173 -1.62 10.86 -5.75
CA ILE A 173 -0.91 12.14 -5.84
C ILE A 173 0.48 11.90 -6.41
N ASP A 174 0.68 12.25 -7.68
CA ASP A 174 1.98 12.17 -8.35
C ASP A 174 2.66 13.53 -8.52
N SER A 175 1.90 14.62 -8.41
CA SER A 175 2.38 15.98 -8.63
C SER A 175 1.77 16.99 -7.64
N TRP A 176 2.38 18.18 -7.55
CA TRP A 176 1.80 19.30 -6.81
C TRP A 176 0.47 19.81 -7.42
N ALA A 177 0.20 19.50 -8.70
CA ALA A 177 -1.09 19.82 -9.32
C ALA A 177 -2.19 18.92 -8.75
N ASP A 178 -1.96 17.62 -8.69
CA ASP A 178 -2.91 16.64 -8.13
C ASP A 178 -3.28 17.02 -6.69
N LEU A 179 -2.28 17.42 -5.91
CA LEU A 179 -2.50 17.84 -4.51
C LEU A 179 -3.43 19.06 -4.38
N ARG A 180 -3.45 19.96 -5.37
CA ARG A 180 -4.31 21.16 -5.36
C ARG A 180 -5.71 20.91 -5.88
N GLU A 181 -5.91 19.83 -6.65
CA GLU A 181 -7.20 19.46 -7.23
C GLU A 181 -8.06 18.59 -6.29
N LEU A 182 -7.47 18.06 -5.22
CA LEU A 182 -8.12 17.28 -4.17
C LEU A 182 -8.54 18.16 -2.97
#